data_2ad8f70de8ef0f0943ebe3f8b94194e2
#
_entry.id   2ad8f70de8ef0f0943ebe3f8b94194e2
#
_cell.length_a   1.000
_cell.length_b   1.000
_cell.length_c   1.000
_cell.angle_alpha   90.00
_cell.angle_beta   90.00
_cell.angle_gamma   90.00
#
_symmetry.space_group_name_H-M   'P 1'
#
loop_
_entity.id
_entity.type
_entity.pdbx_description
1 polymer ?
#
loop_
_entity_poly.entity_id
_entity_poly.type
_entity_poly.pdbx_seq_one_letter_code
_entity_poly.pdbx_strand_id
1 'polypeptide(L)'
;MKEIYIKTQEELDALPDKFDEYTRIVIKDSNGWIYVKKARGNSSVEARENSSVVAWENSIIRIFCQSVKVILHGFSIAFLPISIKLDINIKKESKYAYVQKIKPLNWFENNGIKKTTKVILYKRVSKDFLTQENTSNQTKWEIGSIIEHPNWRPLNSECGAGKFHAVSKPYFADEFRSIKDDKYIAIEIAKKDLYEWPNPSYPHKIGFRKGRVLWEVDRFGKKI
;
A
#
# COMPACT_ATOMS: atom_id res chain seq x y z
N MET A 1 -5.37 9.97 -4.42
CA MET A 1 -4.24 9.96 -3.45
C MET A 1 -3.52 11.28 -3.59
N LYS A 2 -3.43 12.03 -2.51
CA LYS A 2 -2.74 13.33 -2.44
C LYS A 2 -1.25 13.10 -2.15
N GLU A 3 -0.37 13.85 -2.82
CA GLU A 3 1.07 13.86 -2.52
C GLU A 3 1.47 15.25 -2.03
N ILE A 4 2.26 15.29 -0.96
CA ILE A 4 2.82 16.51 -0.38
C ILE A 4 4.32 16.36 -0.32
N TYR A 5 5.04 17.27 -0.94
CA TYR A 5 6.51 17.28 -0.96
C TYR A 5 7.03 18.18 0.15
N ILE A 6 8.01 17.69 0.91
CA ILE A 6 8.58 18.35 2.09
C ILE A 6 10.09 18.47 1.88
N LYS A 7 10.60 19.71 2.04
CA LYS A 7 12.03 20.02 1.99
C LYS A 7 12.56 20.58 3.30
N THR A 8 11.68 21.14 4.14
CA THR A 8 12.05 21.75 5.41
C THR A 8 11.21 21.21 6.56
N GLN A 9 11.69 21.39 7.79
CA GLN A 9 10.95 20.99 8.98
C GLN A 9 9.68 21.84 9.16
N GLU A 10 9.74 23.11 8.82
CA GLU A 10 8.62 24.05 8.92
C GLU A 10 7.47 23.64 8.01
N GLU A 11 7.77 23.19 6.79
CA GLU A 11 6.76 22.67 5.87
C GLU A 11 6.08 21.41 6.44
N LEU A 12 6.85 20.53 7.07
CA LEU A 12 6.31 19.34 7.72
C LEU A 12 5.45 19.69 8.93
N ASP A 13 5.92 20.60 9.78
CA ASP A 13 5.25 20.99 11.01
C ASP A 13 3.95 21.78 10.73
N ALA A 14 3.81 22.35 9.56
CA ALA A 14 2.59 23.01 9.09
C ALA A 14 1.50 22.02 8.63
N LEU A 15 1.81 20.74 8.48
CA LEU A 15 0.82 19.73 8.08
C LEU A 15 -0.16 19.42 9.22
N PRO A 16 -1.42 19.10 8.90
CA PRO A 16 -2.40 18.70 9.89
C PRO A 16 -2.01 17.36 10.54
N ASP A 17 -2.42 17.17 11.79
CA ASP A 17 -2.18 15.92 12.54
C ASP A 17 -2.91 14.70 11.93
N LYS A 18 -3.97 14.93 11.15
CA LYS A 18 -4.76 13.90 10.47
C LYS A 18 -5.14 14.37 9.07
N PHE A 19 -5.21 13.42 8.15
CA PHE A 19 -5.69 13.64 6.80
C PHE A 19 -7.02 12.95 6.59
N ASP A 20 -7.98 13.64 5.96
CA ASP A 20 -9.30 13.08 5.63
C ASP A 20 -9.20 12.04 4.51
N GLU A 21 -8.22 12.20 3.63
CA GLU A 21 -7.90 11.26 2.56
C GLU A 21 -6.50 10.65 2.73
N TYR A 22 -6.28 9.53 2.05
CA TYR A 22 -4.94 8.92 2.04
C TYR A 22 -3.92 9.85 1.41
N THR A 23 -2.98 10.31 2.21
CA THR A 23 -1.97 11.31 1.85
C THR A 23 -0.57 10.70 1.90
N ARG A 24 0.20 10.89 0.84
CA ARG A 24 1.62 10.55 0.79
C ARG A 24 2.45 11.79 1.08
N ILE A 25 3.31 11.71 2.10
CA ILE A 25 4.31 12.72 2.40
C ILE A 25 5.63 12.27 1.78
N VAL A 26 6.20 13.06 0.91
CA VAL A 26 7.46 12.77 0.21
C VAL A 26 8.54 13.73 0.73
N ILE A 27 9.48 13.20 1.50
CA ILE A 27 10.65 13.96 1.97
C ILE A 27 11.75 13.76 0.93
N LYS A 28 12.09 14.83 0.23
CA LYS A 28 13.07 14.80 -0.87
C LYS A 28 13.77 16.14 -0.99
N ASP A 29 15.06 16.11 -1.36
CA ASP A 29 15.91 17.30 -1.54
C ASP A 29 15.91 18.21 -0.28
N SER A 30 15.96 17.60 0.91
CA SER A 30 15.94 18.35 2.19
C SER A 30 17.28 19.00 2.47
N ASN A 31 17.23 20.26 2.97
CA ASN A 31 18.42 21.02 3.33
C ASN A 31 19.04 20.61 4.69
N GLY A 32 18.43 19.63 5.38
CA GLY A 32 18.86 19.16 6.69
C GLY A 32 18.06 17.93 7.13
N TRP A 33 18.16 17.59 8.41
CA TRP A 33 17.38 16.51 8.99
C TRP A 33 15.91 16.91 9.11
N ILE A 34 15.02 16.06 8.59
CA ILE A 34 13.57 16.17 8.74
C ILE A 34 13.10 15.10 9.74
N TYR A 35 12.41 15.53 10.79
CA TYR A 35 11.92 14.67 11.86
C TYR A 35 10.40 14.50 11.75
N VAL A 36 9.96 13.41 11.17
CA VAL A 36 8.53 13.06 11.14
C VAL A 36 8.14 12.45 12.48
N LYS A 37 7.65 13.27 13.39
CA LYS A 37 7.26 12.85 14.75
C LYS A 37 6.00 12.00 14.78
N LYS A 38 5.13 12.12 13.77
CA LYS A 38 3.80 11.51 13.74
C LYS A 38 3.38 11.13 12.32
N ALA A 39 3.80 9.96 11.83
CA ALA A 39 3.11 9.34 10.71
C ALA A 39 1.93 8.54 11.26
N ARG A 40 0.69 9.00 11.10
CA ARG A 40 -0.50 8.40 11.72
C ARG A 40 -1.61 8.12 10.73
N GLY A 41 -2.38 7.07 11.00
CA GLY A 41 -3.63 6.75 10.31
C GLY A 41 -3.47 6.61 8.79
N ASN A 42 -4.16 7.45 8.04
CA ASN A 42 -4.22 7.43 6.58
C ASN A 42 -3.01 8.10 5.91
N SER A 43 -1.80 7.90 6.45
CA SER A 43 -0.59 8.48 5.86
C SER A 43 0.44 7.44 5.45
N SER A 44 1.19 7.75 4.40
CA SER A 44 2.45 7.07 4.11
C SER A 44 3.56 8.11 3.96
N VAL A 45 4.76 7.72 4.35
CA VAL A 45 5.95 8.56 4.24
C VAL A 45 6.94 7.89 3.32
N GLU A 46 7.37 8.61 2.29
CA GLU A 46 8.49 8.26 1.46
C GLU A 46 9.73 8.98 2.00
N ALA A 47 10.62 8.23 2.66
CA ALA A 47 11.77 8.77 3.36
C ALA A 47 13.03 8.62 2.51
N ARG A 48 13.69 9.74 2.25
CA ARG A 48 14.95 9.84 1.52
C ARG A 48 15.94 10.67 2.32
N GLU A 49 17.24 10.52 2.02
CA GLU A 49 18.32 11.35 2.55
C GLU A 49 18.33 11.45 4.08
N ASN A 50 18.49 12.65 4.62
CA ASN A 50 18.61 12.93 6.04
C ASN A 50 17.24 13.06 6.71
N SER A 51 16.50 11.97 6.80
CA SER A 51 15.18 11.97 7.45
C SER A 51 15.10 10.98 8.61
N SER A 52 14.31 11.35 9.63
CA SER A 52 13.96 10.49 10.75
C SER A 52 12.44 10.38 10.86
N VAL A 53 11.92 9.17 10.92
CA VAL A 53 10.49 8.90 10.92
C VAL A 53 10.11 8.09 12.14
N VAL A 54 9.16 8.59 12.94
CA VAL A 54 8.47 7.81 13.97
C VAL A 54 7.08 7.47 13.45
N ALA A 55 6.81 6.21 13.24
CA ALA A 55 5.58 5.71 12.64
C ALA A 55 4.70 5.04 13.70
N TRP A 56 3.42 5.37 13.69
CA TRP A 56 2.41 4.86 14.60
C TRP A 56 1.24 4.22 13.87
N GLU A 57 0.45 3.43 14.59
CA GLU A 57 -0.77 2.79 14.06
C GLU A 57 -0.48 1.92 12.82
N ASN A 58 -1.15 2.20 11.69
CA ASN A 58 -1.01 1.46 10.45
C ASN A 58 -0.23 2.23 9.37
N SER A 59 0.69 3.08 9.78
CA SER A 59 1.47 3.91 8.85
C SER A 59 2.37 3.07 7.95
N ILE A 60 2.55 3.51 6.73
CA ILE A 60 3.45 2.88 5.75
C ILE A 60 4.65 3.79 5.49
N ILE A 61 5.85 3.27 5.72
CA ILE A 61 7.08 3.99 5.48
C ILE A 61 7.84 3.33 4.33
N ARG A 62 8.22 4.13 3.33
CA ARG A 62 9.09 3.68 2.23
C ARG A 62 10.46 4.31 2.39
N ILE A 63 11.47 3.47 2.50
CA ILE A 63 12.86 3.89 2.75
C ILE A 63 13.64 3.71 1.46
N PHE A 64 14.26 4.77 0.96
CA PHE A 64 15.00 4.76 -0.30
C PHE A 64 16.51 4.97 -0.13
N CYS A 65 16.96 5.32 1.06
CA CYS A 65 18.41 5.43 1.33
C CYS A 65 18.78 4.94 2.74
N GLN A 66 20.05 4.69 2.95
CA GLN A 66 20.57 4.08 4.17
C GLN A 66 20.69 5.05 5.34
N SER A 67 20.68 6.35 5.10
CA SER A 67 20.77 7.40 6.14
C SER A 67 19.46 7.59 6.93
N VAL A 68 18.34 7.16 6.41
CA VAL A 68 17.01 7.30 7.05
C VAL A 68 16.97 6.55 8.38
N LYS A 69 16.53 7.24 9.44
CA LYS A 69 16.26 6.62 10.74
C LYS A 69 14.76 6.41 10.91
N VAL A 70 14.36 5.22 11.38
CA VAL A 70 12.94 4.87 11.54
C VAL A 70 12.69 4.20 12.87
N ILE A 71 11.65 4.65 13.59
CA ILE A 71 11.10 3.97 14.76
C ILE A 71 9.67 3.56 14.43
N LEU A 72 9.37 2.28 14.58
CA LEU A 72 8.08 1.69 14.24
C LEU A 72 7.32 1.28 15.48
N HIS A 73 6.13 1.85 15.68
CA HIS A 73 5.18 1.51 16.74
C HIS A 73 3.90 0.89 16.14
N GLY A 74 3.08 0.29 16.99
CA GLY A 74 1.77 -0.26 16.61
C GLY A 74 1.91 -1.31 15.50
N PHE A 75 1.15 -1.17 14.44
CA PHE A 75 1.13 -2.02 13.24
C PHE A 75 1.84 -1.37 12.05
N SER A 76 2.72 -0.41 12.29
CA SER A 76 3.40 0.30 11.22
C SER A 76 4.34 -0.61 10.44
N ILE A 77 4.52 -0.30 9.16
CA ILE A 77 5.31 -1.12 8.24
C ILE A 77 6.35 -0.27 7.53
N ALA A 78 7.60 -0.72 7.53
CA ALA A 78 8.65 -0.15 6.70
C ALA A 78 8.96 -1.07 5.52
N PHE A 79 8.94 -0.51 4.32
CA PHE A 79 9.41 -1.15 3.10
C PHE A 79 10.76 -0.56 2.69
N LEU A 80 11.70 -1.43 2.37
CA LEU A 80 13.02 -1.01 1.90
C LEU A 80 13.56 -1.93 0.80
N PRO A 81 14.32 -1.40 -0.16
CA PRO A 81 15.04 -2.21 -1.16
C PRO A 81 15.99 -3.20 -0.50
N ILE A 82 16.15 -4.36 -1.12
CA ILE A 82 17.04 -5.41 -0.60
C ILE A 82 18.49 -4.96 -0.45
N SER A 83 18.92 -3.97 -1.23
CA SER A 83 20.25 -3.37 -1.18
C SER A 83 20.52 -2.57 0.09
N ILE A 84 19.48 -2.16 0.81
CA ILE A 84 19.63 -1.41 2.06
C ILE A 84 19.88 -2.38 3.21
N LYS A 85 20.96 -2.16 3.98
CA LYS A 85 21.24 -2.93 5.20
C LYS A 85 20.29 -2.52 6.31
N LEU A 86 19.66 -3.51 6.97
CA LEU A 86 18.61 -3.32 8.00
C LEU A 86 19.11 -2.75 9.33
N ASP A 87 20.41 -2.92 9.65
CA ASP A 87 20.78 -3.07 11.05
C ASP A 87 21.07 -1.77 11.78
N ILE A 88 21.14 -0.64 11.09
CA ILE A 88 21.69 0.57 11.68
C ILE A 88 20.62 1.60 12.06
N ASN A 89 19.48 1.64 11.36
CA ASN A 89 18.58 2.80 11.45
C ASN A 89 17.09 2.48 11.65
N ILE A 90 16.71 1.20 11.80
CA ILE A 90 15.30 0.83 11.99
C ILE A 90 15.12 0.15 13.35
N LYS A 91 14.41 0.82 14.25
CA LYS A 91 14.04 0.29 15.56
C LYS A 91 12.57 -0.08 15.60
N LYS A 92 12.25 -1.29 16.04
CA LYS A 92 10.87 -1.76 16.27
C LYS A 92 10.55 -1.65 17.74
N GLU A 93 9.57 -0.81 18.08
CA GLU A 93 9.08 -0.63 19.46
C GLU A 93 7.76 -1.42 19.69
N SER A 94 7.30 -2.16 18.69
CA SER A 94 6.12 -3.00 18.79
C SER A 94 6.38 -4.36 18.15
N LYS A 95 5.85 -5.43 18.77
CA LYS A 95 5.88 -6.79 18.19
C LYS A 95 5.07 -6.90 16.89
N TYR A 96 4.13 -6.00 16.66
CA TYR A 96 3.30 -5.95 15.46
C TYR A 96 3.91 -5.11 14.33
N ALA A 97 4.92 -4.30 14.65
CA ALA A 97 5.62 -3.52 13.64
C ALA A 97 6.45 -4.42 12.72
N TYR A 98 6.41 -4.15 11.44
CA TYR A 98 6.98 -5.02 10.42
C TYR A 98 7.98 -4.29 9.52
N VAL A 99 9.09 -4.95 9.22
CA VAL A 99 10.09 -4.46 8.25
C VAL A 99 10.19 -5.47 7.13
N GLN A 100 9.96 -5.02 5.91
CA GLN A 100 9.98 -5.88 4.74
C GLN A 100 11.02 -5.43 3.71
N LYS A 101 11.97 -6.30 3.40
CA LYS A 101 12.88 -6.14 2.27
C LYS A 101 12.16 -6.50 0.97
N ILE A 102 12.32 -5.67 -0.05
CA ILE A 102 11.63 -5.82 -1.32
C ILE A 102 12.59 -6.34 -2.37
N LYS A 103 12.24 -7.47 -2.96
CA LYS A 103 12.80 -7.99 -4.20
C LYS A 103 11.84 -7.65 -5.34
N PRO A 104 12.19 -6.80 -6.29
CA PRO A 104 11.23 -6.28 -7.27
C PRO A 104 10.44 -7.35 -8.04
N LEU A 105 11.02 -8.53 -8.27
CA LEU A 105 10.44 -9.61 -9.07
C LEU A 105 9.85 -10.75 -8.24
N ASN A 106 9.68 -10.60 -6.93
CA ASN A 106 9.15 -11.67 -6.08
C ASN A 106 8.04 -11.19 -5.15
N TRP A 107 6.92 -10.82 -5.73
CA TRP A 107 5.77 -10.28 -5.00
C TRP A 107 5.23 -11.24 -3.93
N PHE A 108 5.14 -12.54 -4.23
CA PHE A 108 4.63 -13.54 -3.29
C PHE A 108 5.49 -13.66 -2.04
N GLU A 109 6.81 -13.76 -2.21
CA GLU A 109 7.76 -13.82 -1.09
C GLU A 109 7.73 -12.53 -0.29
N ASN A 110 7.75 -11.38 -0.98
CA ASN A 110 7.70 -10.06 -0.35
C ASN A 110 6.46 -9.84 0.51
N ASN A 111 5.35 -10.47 0.15
CA ASN A 111 4.07 -10.34 0.84
C ASN A 111 3.73 -11.54 1.75
N GLY A 112 4.64 -12.49 1.91
CA GLY A 112 4.46 -13.66 2.76
C GLY A 112 3.33 -14.60 2.31
N ILE A 113 3.01 -14.58 1.00
CA ILE A 113 1.93 -15.38 0.42
C ILE A 113 2.52 -16.64 -0.22
N LYS A 114 2.01 -17.79 0.19
CA LYS A 114 2.41 -19.08 -0.42
C LYS A 114 1.93 -19.13 -1.88
N LYS A 115 2.81 -19.52 -2.78
CA LYS A 115 2.47 -19.77 -4.20
C LYS A 115 1.64 -21.06 -4.31
N THR A 116 0.34 -20.92 -4.17
CA THR A 116 -0.65 -22.00 -4.40
C THR A 116 -1.33 -21.81 -5.76
N THR A 117 -2.21 -22.74 -6.15
CA THR A 117 -2.98 -22.63 -7.40
C THR A 117 -3.95 -21.45 -7.41
N LYS A 118 -4.40 -21.03 -6.23
CA LYS A 118 -5.25 -19.87 -5.99
C LYS A 118 -4.77 -19.11 -4.76
N VAL A 119 -5.01 -17.80 -4.74
CA VAL A 119 -4.71 -16.93 -3.60
C VAL A 119 -5.91 -16.06 -3.27
N ILE A 120 -6.05 -15.68 -1.99
CA ILE A 120 -7.02 -14.68 -1.56
C ILE A 120 -6.27 -13.37 -1.40
N LEU A 121 -6.74 -12.35 -2.12
CA LEU A 121 -6.24 -11.00 -2.06
C LEU A 121 -7.37 -10.03 -1.76
N TYR A 122 -7.02 -8.78 -1.48
CA TYR A 122 -7.98 -7.80 -0.99
C TYR A 122 -8.03 -6.56 -1.87
N LYS A 123 -9.19 -5.92 -1.86
CA LYS A 123 -9.42 -4.67 -2.56
C LYS A 123 -10.34 -3.78 -1.73
N ARG A 124 -10.11 -2.47 -1.78
CA ARG A 124 -11.04 -1.48 -1.23
C ARG A 124 -11.93 -0.96 -2.34
N VAL A 125 -13.23 -0.91 -2.07
CA VAL A 125 -14.29 -0.52 -3.01
C VAL A 125 -15.23 0.47 -2.34
N SER A 126 -16.08 1.16 -3.10
CA SER A 126 -17.09 2.04 -2.53
C SER A 126 -18.09 1.26 -1.67
N LYS A 127 -18.93 1.98 -0.92
CA LYS A 127 -20.07 1.41 -0.18
C LYS A 127 -21.01 0.59 -1.08
N ASP A 128 -21.09 0.93 -2.37
CA ASP A 128 -21.93 0.29 -3.38
C ASP A 128 -21.16 -0.79 -4.20
N PHE A 129 -19.99 -1.19 -3.69
CA PHE A 129 -19.09 -2.18 -4.33
C PHE A 129 -18.59 -1.75 -5.72
N LEU A 130 -18.30 -0.46 -5.89
CA LEU A 130 -17.77 0.07 -7.14
C LEU A 130 -16.30 0.47 -7.02
N THR A 131 -15.60 0.49 -8.15
CA THR A 131 -14.34 1.20 -8.36
C THR A 131 -14.39 1.99 -9.64
N GLN A 132 -13.57 3.05 -9.73
CA GLN A 132 -13.52 3.98 -10.87
C GLN A 132 -14.92 4.54 -11.20
N GLU A 133 -15.65 4.92 -10.17
CA GLU A 133 -17.00 5.45 -10.27
C GLU A 133 -17.04 6.65 -11.22
N ASN A 134 -18.11 6.72 -12.00
CA ASN A 134 -18.34 7.78 -12.99
C ASN A 134 -17.30 7.84 -14.13
N THR A 135 -16.59 6.75 -14.38
CA THR A 135 -15.69 6.62 -15.53
C THR A 135 -16.12 5.48 -16.45
N SER A 136 -15.61 5.45 -17.67
CA SER A 136 -15.82 4.34 -18.61
C SER A 136 -15.27 2.99 -18.13
N ASN A 137 -14.42 3.01 -17.10
CA ASN A 137 -13.80 1.82 -16.51
C ASN A 137 -14.48 1.41 -15.19
N GLN A 138 -15.66 1.96 -14.88
CA GLN A 138 -16.39 1.61 -13.68
C GLN A 138 -16.61 0.09 -13.60
N THR A 139 -16.27 -0.49 -12.45
CA THR A 139 -16.40 -1.93 -12.24
C THR A 139 -17.19 -2.17 -10.96
N LYS A 140 -18.18 -3.08 -11.02
CA LYS A 140 -18.95 -3.54 -9.88
C LYS A 140 -18.38 -4.86 -9.35
N TRP A 141 -18.23 -4.93 -8.03
CA TRP A 141 -17.58 -6.01 -7.29
C TRP A 141 -18.58 -6.75 -6.39
N GLU A 142 -19.65 -7.29 -6.98
CA GLU A 142 -20.69 -7.99 -6.20
C GLU A 142 -20.15 -9.25 -5.53
N ILE A 143 -20.55 -9.47 -4.27
CA ILE A 143 -20.22 -10.69 -3.54
C ILE A 143 -20.73 -11.93 -4.28
N GLY A 144 -19.87 -12.94 -4.45
CA GLY A 144 -20.16 -14.17 -5.18
C GLY A 144 -19.91 -14.08 -6.69
N SER A 145 -19.79 -12.89 -7.27
CA SER A 145 -19.59 -12.70 -8.71
C SER A 145 -18.17 -13.10 -9.16
N ILE A 146 -18.06 -13.47 -10.41
CA ILE A 146 -16.79 -13.60 -11.12
C ILE A 146 -16.62 -12.35 -11.98
N ILE A 147 -15.51 -11.68 -11.79
CA ILE A 147 -15.13 -10.51 -12.57
C ILE A 147 -13.94 -10.80 -13.45
N GLU A 148 -13.94 -10.25 -14.65
CA GLU A 148 -12.84 -10.36 -15.60
C GLU A 148 -12.59 -9.00 -16.26
N HIS A 149 -11.32 -8.61 -16.36
CA HIS A 149 -10.95 -7.32 -16.97
C HIS A 149 -11.21 -7.39 -18.49
N PRO A 150 -12.01 -6.47 -19.06
CA PRO A 150 -12.43 -6.53 -20.47
C PRO A 150 -11.25 -6.41 -21.44
N ASN A 151 -10.22 -5.68 -21.05
CA ASN A 151 -9.05 -5.40 -21.89
C ASN A 151 -7.76 -5.79 -21.15
N TRP A 152 -7.42 -7.08 -21.13
CA TRP A 152 -6.21 -7.54 -20.45
C TRP A 152 -4.92 -7.08 -21.15
N ARG A 153 -4.20 -6.17 -20.52
CA ARG A 153 -2.90 -5.63 -20.98
C ARG A 153 -1.95 -5.46 -19.79
N PRO A 154 -1.38 -6.55 -19.28
CA PRO A 154 -0.64 -6.53 -18.00
C PRO A 154 0.61 -5.63 -18.02
N LEU A 155 1.22 -5.43 -19.19
CA LEU A 155 2.41 -4.58 -19.36
C LEU A 155 2.11 -3.08 -19.34
N ASN A 156 0.84 -2.67 -19.43
CA ASN A 156 0.49 -1.26 -19.35
C ASN A 156 0.86 -0.71 -17.97
N SER A 157 1.63 0.38 -17.92
CA SER A 157 2.08 1.03 -16.69
C SER A 157 0.98 1.79 -15.95
N GLU A 158 -0.09 2.18 -16.66
CA GLU A 158 -1.18 2.95 -16.08
C GLU A 158 -2.04 2.12 -15.13
N CYS A 159 -2.46 2.75 -14.03
CA CYS A 159 -3.40 2.16 -13.09
C CYS A 159 -4.78 1.98 -13.70
N GLY A 160 -5.29 0.74 -13.69
CA GLY A 160 -6.63 0.42 -14.20
C GLY A 160 -6.71 0.26 -15.71
N ALA A 161 -5.68 0.63 -16.45
CA ALA A 161 -5.63 0.41 -17.89
C ALA A 161 -5.07 -0.98 -18.23
N GLY A 162 -5.94 -1.95 -18.39
CA GLY A 162 -5.60 -3.29 -18.86
C GLY A 162 -5.42 -4.33 -17.76
N LYS A 163 -5.64 -4.01 -16.49
CA LYS A 163 -5.61 -4.95 -15.36
C LYS A 163 -6.37 -4.44 -14.15
N PHE A 164 -6.92 -5.35 -13.38
CA PHE A 164 -7.35 -5.07 -12.02
C PHE A 164 -6.16 -5.11 -11.07
N HIS A 165 -6.30 -4.47 -9.91
CA HIS A 165 -5.29 -4.51 -8.84
C HIS A 165 -5.90 -4.98 -7.53
N ALA A 166 -5.12 -5.76 -6.80
CA ALA A 166 -5.40 -6.18 -5.44
C ALA A 166 -4.14 -6.04 -4.58
N VAL A 167 -4.30 -6.20 -3.28
CA VAL A 167 -3.24 -6.10 -2.29
C VAL A 167 -3.23 -7.34 -1.40
N SER A 168 -2.10 -7.60 -0.76
CA SER A 168 -1.89 -8.77 0.10
C SER A 168 -2.63 -8.71 1.44
N LYS A 169 -2.97 -7.51 1.93
CA LYS A 169 -3.73 -7.28 3.16
C LYS A 169 -4.69 -6.11 2.96
N PRO A 170 -5.91 -6.12 3.57
CA PRO A 170 -6.93 -5.10 3.29
C PRO A 170 -6.43 -3.67 3.49
N TYR A 171 -5.76 -3.38 4.60
CA TYR A 171 -5.30 -2.04 4.93
C TYR A 171 -4.23 -1.47 3.97
N PHE A 172 -3.57 -2.30 3.15
CA PHE A 172 -2.69 -1.80 2.09
C PHE A 172 -3.47 -1.13 0.95
N ALA A 173 -4.77 -1.42 0.83
CA ALA A 173 -5.62 -0.77 -0.15
C ALA A 173 -5.92 0.70 0.19
N ASP A 174 -5.72 1.11 1.45
CA ASP A 174 -5.95 2.49 1.90
C ASP A 174 -5.08 3.49 1.15
N GLU A 175 -3.90 3.07 0.72
CA GLU A 175 -2.99 3.90 -0.10
C GLU A 175 -3.61 4.32 -1.44
N PHE A 176 -4.50 3.49 -2.00
CA PHE A 176 -5.08 3.73 -3.33
C PHE A 176 -6.49 4.30 -3.27
N ARG A 177 -7.17 4.10 -2.15
CA ARG A 177 -8.53 4.55 -1.92
C ARG A 177 -8.79 4.65 -0.42
N SER A 178 -9.30 5.80 0.06
CA SER A 178 -9.58 6.03 1.49
C SER A 178 -10.80 6.94 1.69
N ILE A 179 -11.88 6.67 0.94
CA ILE A 179 -13.14 7.39 1.09
C ILE A 179 -13.88 6.84 2.32
N LYS A 180 -14.59 7.70 3.05
CA LYS A 180 -15.43 7.30 4.17
C LYS A 180 -16.49 6.30 3.69
N ASP A 181 -16.80 5.31 4.53
CA ASP A 181 -17.77 4.24 4.28
C ASP A 181 -17.39 3.24 3.16
N ASP A 182 -16.16 3.34 2.63
CA ASP A 182 -15.62 2.31 1.73
C ASP A 182 -15.50 0.95 2.44
N LYS A 183 -15.63 -0.10 1.66
CA LYS A 183 -15.59 -1.50 2.09
C LYS A 183 -14.33 -2.20 1.62
N TYR A 184 -13.93 -3.22 2.36
CA TYR A 184 -12.90 -4.15 1.91
C TYR A 184 -13.53 -5.47 1.51
N ILE A 185 -13.06 -6.01 0.39
CA ILE A 185 -13.52 -7.29 -0.13
C ILE A 185 -12.36 -8.26 -0.30
N ALA A 186 -12.62 -9.53 -0.04
CA ALA A 186 -11.72 -10.63 -0.35
C ALA A 186 -12.03 -11.18 -1.74
N ILE A 187 -10.99 -11.45 -2.53
CA ILE A 187 -11.08 -11.93 -3.91
C ILE A 187 -10.21 -13.17 -4.05
N GLU A 188 -10.79 -14.28 -4.49
CA GLU A 188 -10.05 -15.47 -4.90
C GLU A 188 -9.57 -15.31 -6.34
N ILE A 189 -8.27 -15.46 -6.56
CA ILE A 189 -7.64 -15.28 -7.86
C ILE A 189 -6.79 -16.51 -8.18
N ALA A 190 -6.98 -17.08 -9.35
CA ALA A 190 -6.13 -18.17 -9.81
C ALA A 190 -4.73 -17.64 -10.18
N LYS A 191 -3.67 -18.40 -9.88
CA LYS A 191 -2.28 -18.00 -10.14
C LYS A 191 -2.04 -17.59 -11.60
N LYS A 192 -2.67 -18.27 -12.55
CA LYS A 192 -2.58 -17.97 -13.99
C LYS A 192 -3.14 -16.59 -14.37
N ASP A 193 -4.01 -16.03 -13.53
CA ASP A 193 -4.66 -14.73 -13.76
C ASP A 193 -3.95 -13.59 -13.02
N LEU A 194 -2.85 -13.88 -12.33
CA LEU A 194 -2.01 -12.89 -11.64
C LEU A 194 -0.87 -12.41 -12.54
N TYR A 195 -0.52 -11.14 -12.36
CA TYR A 195 0.66 -10.52 -12.95
C TYR A 195 1.45 -9.77 -11.89
N GLU A 196 2.69 -10.20 -11.64
CA GLU A 196 3.58 -9.51 -10.70
C GLU A 196 4.01 -8.17 -11.31
N TRP A 197 3.64 -7.09 -10.65
CA TRP A 197 4.07 -5.76 -11.04
C TRP A 197 5.37 -5.41 -10.29
N PRO A 198 6.50 -5.29 -10.96
CA PRO A 198 7.80 -5.03 -10.34
C PRO A 198 7.97 -3.54 -9.97
N ASN A 199 6.96 -2.93 -9.35
CA ASN A 199 7.04 -1.53 -8.94
C ASN A 199 7.44 -1.43 -7.47
N PRO A 200 8.68 -1.02 -7.14
CA PRO A 200 9.13 -0.89 -5.75
C PRO A 200 8.36 0.18 -4.97
N SER A 201 7.74 1.15 -5.64
CA SER A 201 6.89 2.15 -4.98
C SER A 201 5.57 1.57 -4.46
N TYR A 202 5.13 0.41 -4.98
CA TYR A 202 3.89 -0.25 -4.58
C TYR A 202 4.10 -1.75 -4.34
N PRO A 203 4.94 -2.13 -3.37
CA PRO A 203 5.42 -3.50 -3.20
C PRO A 203 4.35 -4.50 -2.76
N HIS A 204 3.23 -4.03 -2.28
CA HIS A 204 2.08 -4.83 -1.82
C HIS A 204 0.98 -4.98 -2.87
N LYS A 205 1.08 -4.27 -3.99
CA LYS A 205 0.09 -4.27 -5.08
C LYS A 205 0.45 -5.28 -6.15
N ILE A 206 -0.54 -5.99 -6.66
CA ILE A 206 -0.39 -6.92 -7.78
C ILE A 206 -1.51 -6.74 -8.79
N GLY A 207 -1.19 -6.91 -10.07
CA GLY A 207 -2.16 -6.94 -11.15
C GLY A 207 -2.82 -8.30 -11.30
N PHE A 208 -4.09 -8.34 -11.71
CA PHE A 208 -4.76 -9.58 -12.06
C PHE A 208 -5.81 -9.36 -13.15
N ARG A 209 -6.11 -10.44 -13.87
CA ARG A 209 -7.10 -10.46 -14.97
C ARG A 209 -8.50 -10.81 -14.46
N LYS A 210 -8.61 -11.89 -13.69
CA LYS A 210 -9.89 -12.53 -13.32
C LYS A 210 -9.87 -13.00 -11.88
N GLY A 211 -11.01 -12.88 -11.19
CA GLY A 211 -11.17 -13.36 -9.82
C GLY A 211 -12.62 -13.51 -9.43
N ARG A 212 -12.87 -14.24 -8.34
CA ARG A 212 -14.18 -14.36 -7.69
C ARG A 212 -14.21 -13.50 -6.44
N VAL A 213 -15.18 -12.61 -6.33
CA VAL A 213 -15.44 -11.84 -5.11
C VAL A 213 -16.07 -12.78 -4.09
N LEU A 214 -15.42 -12.94 -2.93
CA LEU A 214 -15.86 -13.94 -1.94
C LEU A 214 -16.80 -13.35 -0.90
N TRP A 215 -16.33 -12.36 -0.14
CA TRP A 215 -17.06 -11.74 0.97
C TRP A 215 -16.45 -10.39 1.35
N GLU A 216 -17.19 -9.64 2.15
CA GLU A 216 -16.72 -8.44 2.80
C GLU A 216 -15.85 -8.81 4.01
N VAL A 217 -14.81 -8.00 4.27
CA VAL A 217 -13.90 -8.16 5.41
C VAL A 217 -13.69 -6.82 6.10
N ASP A 218 -13.29 -6.87 7.36
CA ASP A 218 -12.80 -5.69 8.04
C ASP A 218 -11.39 -5.30 7.53
N ARG A 219 -10.87 -4.19 8.03
CA ARG A 219 -9.55 -3.67 7.68
C ARG A 219 -8.40 -4.66 7.94
N PHE A 220 -8.60 -5.65 8.80
CA PHE A 220 -7.60 -6.66 9.18
C PHE A 220 -7.80 -8.01 8.50
N GLY A 221 -8.83 -8.14 7.68
CA GLY A 221 -9.11 -9.34 6.89
C GLY A 221 -10.05 -10.33 7.56
N LYS A 222 -10.66 -9.98 8.69
CA LYS A 222 -11.70 -10.78 9.31
C LYS A 222 -12.99 -10.62 8.51
N LYS A 223 -13.64 -11.73 8.17
CA LYS A 223 -14.93 -11.74 7.48
C LYS A 223 -16.00 -11.08 8.34
N ILE A 224 -16.79 -10.22 7.70
CA ILE A 224 -17.96 -9.53 8.28
C ILE A 224 -19.23 -10.27 7.85
#